data_cac502fe698fca5511a844c51925f5b2
#
_entry.id   cac502fe698fca5511a844c51925f5b2
#
_cell.length_a   1.000
_cell.length_b   1.000
_cell.length_c   1.000
_cell.angle_alpha   90.00
_cell.angle_beta   90.00
_cell.angle_gamma   90.00
#
_symmetry.space_group_name_H-M   'P 1'
#
loop_
_entity.id
_entity.type
_entity.pdbx_description
1 polymer ?
#
loop_
_entity_poly.entity_id
_entity_poly.type
_entity_poly.pdbx_seq_one_letter_code
_entity_poly.pdbx_strand_id
1 'polypeptide(L)'
;MRTLNLFLLFFFLFALNSYSLPKCKGDDYMKWNDCEGTFTFKNGDKYIGEYKNGKRHGKGSYIAINGDKYVGDWKNNMGNGMGTYTYSTGANYKGTFKNGRKHGKGTFNYMDGGIYIGTFKNGKRNGYGTYTHPDGIKYEGQSKDDQFHGKGVFTFPDGARYEGGFKNGKMFGKGMCYKPDNSGFVCEWNERGFVKQ
;
A
#
# COMPACT_ATOMS: atom_id res chain seq x y z
N MET A 1 51.04 -35.82 16.85
CA MET A 1 51.12 -34.69 15.93
C MET A 1 49.78 -34.57 15.20
N ARG A 2 48.95 -33.59 15.59
CA ARG A 2 47.67 -33.30 14.94
C ARG A 2 47.87 -32.00 14.13
N THR A 3 47.78 -32.14 12.81
CA THR A 3 47.85 -31.02 11.87
C THR A 3 46.53 -30.26 11.88
N LEU A 4 46.60 -29.00 12.28
CA LEU A 4 45.46 -28.08 12.29
C LEU A 4 45.36 -27.44 10.89
N ASN A 5 44.33 -27.88 10.11
CA ASN A 5 44.04 -27.26 8.83
C ASN A 5 43.32 -25.96 9.06
N LEU A 6 44.00 -24.82 8.81
CA LEU A 6 43.46 -23.48 8.85
C LEU A 6 42.77 -23.19 7.50
N PHE A 7 41.44 -23.31 7.46
CA PHE A 7 40.64 -22.84 6.33
C PHE A 7 40.57 -21.31 6.38
N LEU A 8 41.34 -20.63 5.53
CA LEU A 8 41.18 -19.19 5.26
C LEU A 8 39.88 -18.98 4.48
N LEU A 9 38.83 -18.50 5.13
CA LEU A 9 37.63 -17.96 4.50
C LEU A 9 37.96 -16.59 3.92
N PHE A 10 38.18 -16.53 2.60
CA PHE A 10 38.22 -15.28 1.85
C PHE A 10 36.81 -14.69 1.79
N PHE A 11 36.49 -13.77 2.67
CA PHE A 11 35.33 -12.87 2.51
C PHE A 11 35.62 -11.91 1.35
N PHE A 12 35.08 -12.20 0.17
CA PHE A 12 34.99 -11.23 -0.90
C PHE A 12 33.91 -10.20 -0.49
N LEU A 13 34.36 -9.10 0.10
CA LEU A 13 33.57 -7.88 0.23
C LEU A 13 33.33 -7.32 -1.19
N PHE A 14 32.22 -7.70 -1.81
CA PHE A 14 31.70 -6.95 -2.95
C PHE A 14 31.25 -5.58 -2.42
N ALA A 15 32.12 -4.60 -2.50
CA ALA A 15 31.72 -3.20 -2.39
C ALA A 15 30.77 -2.93 -3.57
N LEU A 16 29.46 -2.93 -3.28
CA LEU A 16 28.45 -2.40 -4.19
C LEU A 16 28.70 -0.89 -4.29
N ASN A 17 29.57 -0.49 -5.22
CA ASN A 17 29.67 0.91 -5.64
C ASN A 17 28.31 1.29 -6.22
N SER A 18 27.45 1.91 -5.43
CA SER A 18 26.27 2.60 -5.93
C SER A 18 26.74 3.82 -6.71
N TYR A 19 26.98 3.64 -8.01
CA TYR A 19 27.19 4.78 -8.91
C TYR A 19 25.92 5.61 -8.90
N SER A 20 25.98 6.82 -8.33
CA SER A 20 24.92 7.80 -8.49
C SER A 20 24.87 8.23 -9.96
N LEU A 21 23.65 8.35 -10.51
CA LEU A 21 23.50 8.87 -11.87
C LEU A 21 24.05 10.31 -11.96
N PRO A 22 24.61 10.70 -13.12
CA PRO A 22 25.05 12.07 -13.34
C PRO A 22 23.87 13.03 -13.29
N LYS A 23 24.12 14.31 -13.02
CA LYS A 23 23.09 15.35 -13.12
C LYS A 23 22.67 15.55 -14.57
N CYS A 24 21.36 15.71 -14.80
CA CYS A 24 20.83 16.04 -16.11
C CYS A 24 21.33 17.42 -16.58
N LYS A 25 21.59 17.55 -17.88
CA LYS A 25 22.10 18.79 -18.49
C LYS A 25 21.03 19.48 -19.34
N GLY A 26 21.00 20.82 -19.29
CA GLY A 26 20.03 21.63 -20.02
C GLY A 26 18.63 21.62 -19.40
N ASP A 27 17.75 22.44 -19.94
CA ASP A 27 16.42 22.72 -19.37
C ASP A 27 15.28 21.89 -19.99
N ASP A 28 15.59 21.16 -21.07
CA ASP A 28 14.61 20.32 -21.77
C ASP A 28 14.65 18.88 -21.24
N TYR A 29 13.79 18.58 -20.27
CA TYR A 29 13.74 17.24 -19.67
C TYR A 29 13.43 16.13 -20.68
N MET A 30 12.82 16.43 -21.83
CA MET A 30 12.54 15.43 -22.87
C MET A 30 13.82 14.85 -23.49
N LYS A 31 14.95 15.53 -23.34
CA LYS A 31 16.28 15.09 -23.78
C LYS A 31 17.09 14.42 -22.68
N TRP A 32 16.60 14.40 -21.45
CA TRP A 32 17.30 13.81 -20.32
C TRP A 32 17.30 12.28 -20.40
N ASN A 33 18.47 11.69 -20.26
CA ASN A 33 18.63 10.25 -20.35
C ASN A 33 19.70 9.76 -19.37
N ASP A 34 19.36 8.69 -18.60
CA ASP A 34 20.22 8.05 -17.63
C ASP A 34 20.90 9.08 -16.71
N CYS A 35 20.09 10.00 -16.15
CA CYS A 35 20.57 11.09 -15.28
C CYS A 35 19.54 11.41 -14.20
N GLU A 36 19.96 12.14 -13.16
CA GLU A 36 19.12 12.66 -12.08
C GLU A 36 18.91 14.17 -12.28
N GLY A 37 17.64 14.60 -12.21
CA GLY A 37 17.27 16.00 -12.43
C GLY A 37 16.08 16.45 -11.63
N THR A 38 15.89 17.78 -11.61
CA THR A 38 14.72 18.45 -11.03
C THR A 38 14.02 19.21 -12.14
N PHE A 39 12.74 18.97 -12.30
CA PHE A 39 11.92 19.67 -13.28
C PHE A 39 10.60 20.17 -12.65
N THR A 40 10.28 21.43 -12.90
CA THR A 40 8.99 22.04 -12.54
C THR A 40 8.15 22.17 -13.78
N PHE A 41 7.00 21.51 -13.79
CA PHE A 41 6.04 21.54 -14.90
C PHE A 41 5.28 22.88 -14.94
N LYS A 42 4.70 23.20 -16.10
CA LYS A 42 3.94 24.46 -16.30
C LYS A 42 2.75 24.63 -15.33
N ASN A 43 2.18 23.53 -14.86
CA ASN A 43 1.09 23.54 -13.88
C ASN A 43 1.57 23.72 -12.44
N GLY A 44 2.88 23.86 -12.19
CA GLY A 44 3.47 24.02 -10.87
C GLY A 44 3.88 22.71 -10.18
N ASP A 45 3.55 21.55 -10.74
CA ASP A 45 4.01 20.28 -10.21
C ASP A 45 5.53 20.16 -10.35
N LYS A 46 6.17 19.40 -9.44
CA LYS A 46 7.62 19.23 -9.42
C LYS A 46 7.99 17.76 -9.38
N TYR A 47 8.97 17.37 -10.18
CA TYR A 47 9.61 16.06 -10.08
C TYR A 47 11.10 16.22 -9.78
N ILE A 48 11.60 15.37 -8.88
CA ILE A 48 13.02 15.25 -8.51
C ILE A 48 13.36 13.77 -8.57
N GLY A 49 14.28 13.37 -9.42
CA GLY A 49 14.66 11.97 -9.54
C GLY A 49 15.29 11.61 -10.87
N GLU A 50 15.28 10.32 -11.14
CA GLU A 50 15.92 9.73 -12.30
C GLU A 50 15.06 9.88 -13.56
N TYR A 51 15.75 10.14 -14.68
CA TYR A 51 15.15 10.21 -16.01
C TYR A 51 15.82 9.23 -16.98
N LYS A 52 15.00 8.63 -17.83
CA LYS A 52 15.42 7.76 -18.93
C LYS A 52 14.60 8.07 -20.18
N ASN A 53 15.29 8.41 -21.29
CA ASN A 53 14.65 8.77 -22.55
C ASN A 53 13.52 9.80 -22.38
N GLY A 54 13.77 10.91 -21.67
CA GLY A 54 12.82 11.98 -21.41
C GLY A 54 11.65 11.61 -20.51
N LYS A 55 11.70 10.47 -19.81
CA LYS A 55 10.63 9.98 -18.96
C LYS A 55 11.13 9.80 -17.53
N ARG A 56 10.28 10.12 -16.55
CA ARG A 56 10.52 9.77 -15.14
C ARG A 56 10.73 8.27 -15.04
N HIS A 57 11.84 7.87 -14.41
CA HIS A 57 12.26 6.47 -14.30
C HIS A 57 12.98 6.26 -12.98
N GLY A 58 13.32 4.99 -12.61
CA GLY A 58 14.10 4.69 -11.42
C GLY A 58 13.49 5.24 -10.14
N LYS A 59 14.27 5.90 -9.28
CA LYS A 59 13.81 6.51 -8.04
C LYS A 59 13.46 7.99 -8.24
N GLY A 60 12.39 8.44 -7.59
CA GLY A 60 12.03 9.86 -7.67
C GLY A 60 10.89 10.28 -6.77
N SER A 61 10.78 11.58 -6.60
CA SER A 61 9.75 12.27 -5.83
C SER A 61 8.96 13.19 -6.75
N TYR A 62 7.64 13.06 -6.76
CA TYR A 62 6.72 13.95 -7.43
C TYR A 62 5.91 14.70 -6.39
N ILE A 63 5.80 16.01 -6.54
CA ILE A 63 5.06 16.90 -5.66
C ILE A 63 4.08 17.66 -6.54
N ALA A 64 2.80 17.41 -6.35
CA ALA A 64 1.74 18.12 -7.05
C ALA A 64 1.46 19.47 -6.37
N ILE A 65 0.97 20.44 -7.14
CA ILE A 65 0.66 21.79 -6.64
C ILE A 65 -0.42 21.77 -5.55
N ASN A 66 -1.30 20.77 -5.55
CA ASN A 66 -2.31 20.58 -4.51
C ASN A 66 -1.74 20.02 -3.19
N GLY A 67 -0.43 19.74 -3.12
CA GLY A 67 0.25 19.20 -1.94
C GLY A 67 0.35 17.67 -1.90
N ASP A 68 -0.25 16.94 -2.83
CA ASP A 68 -0.06 15.49 -2.95
C ASP A 68 1.40 15.17 -3.29
N LYS A 69 1.93 14.08 -2.73
CA LYS A 69 3.32 13.67 -2.94
C LYS A 69 3.43 12.18 -3.19
N TYR A 70 4.20 11.81 -4.19
CA TYR A 70 4.62 10.42 -4.41
C TYR A 70 6.15 10.33 -4.33
N VAL A 71 6.64 9.37 -3.56
CA VAL A 71 8.07 9.02 -3.47
C VAL A 71 8.22 7.53 -3.69
N GLY A 72 9.01 7.11 -4.65
CA GLY A 72 9.18 5.69 -4.93
C GLY A 72 9.76 5.38 -6.29
N ASP A 73 9.44 4.18 -6.76
CA ASP A 73 9.89 3.66 -8.03
C ASP A 73 9.04 4.19 -9.18
N TRP A 74 9.71 4.55 -10.28
CA TRP A 74 9.12 5.08 -11.49
C TRP A 74 9.48 4.24 -12.70
N LYS A 75 8.54 4.09 -13.62
CA LYS A 75 8.77 3.50 -14.94
C LYS A 75 7.91 4.21 -15.97
N ASN A 76 8.56 4.79 -16.99
CA ASN A 76 7.87 5.44 -18.11
C ASN A 76 6.81 6.45 -17.67
N ASN A 77 7.18 7.41 -16.81
CA ASN A 77 6.33 8.47 -16.25
C ASN A 77 5.28 8.01 -15.22
N MET A 78 5.21 6.73 -14.87
CA MET A 78 4.25 6.19 -13.91
C MET A 78 4.94 5.60 -12.69
N GLY A 79 4.34 5.77 -11.50
CA GLY A 79 4.75 5.04 -10.29
C GLY A 79 4.62 3.53 -10.54
N ASN A 80 5.72 2.77 -10.35
CA ASN A 80 5.76 1.34 -10.67
C ASN A 80 6.83 0.63 -9.85
N GLY A 81 6.43 -0.13 -8.84
CA GLY A 81 7.29 -0.72 -7.83
C GLY A 81 6.89 -0.25 -6.44
N MET A 82 7.85 -0.17 -5.53
CA MET A 82 7.58 0.29 -4.15
C MET A 82 7.52 1.82 -4.08
N GLY A 83 6.57 2.32 -3.29
CA GLY A 83 6.45 3.77 -3.11
C GLY A 83 5.53 4.15 -1.96
N THR A 84 5.57 5.45 -1.64
CA THR A 84 4.68 6.09 -0.69
C THR A 84 3.94 7.23 -1.39
N TYR A 85 2.63 7.23 -1.33
CA TYR A 85 1.78 8.34 -1.76
C TYR A 85 1.20 9.00 -0.52
N THR A 86 1.45 10.28 -0.36
CA THR A 86 0.89 11.11 0.72
C THR A 86 -0.09 12.09 0.08
N TYR A 87 -1.32 12.05 0.53
CA TYR A 87 -2.37 12.97 0.12
C TYR A 87 -2.20 14.31 0.87
N SER A 88 -2.56 15.40 0.25
CA SER A 88 -2.59 16.74 0.88
C SER A 88 -3.45 16.79 2.14
N THR A 89 -4.40 15.89 2.25
CA THR A 89 -5.26 15.69 3.42
C THR A 89 -4.56 15.05 4.62
N GLY A 90 -3.35 14.48 4.45
CA GLY A 90 -2.59 13.78 5.49
C GLY A 90 -2.70 12.25 5.43
N ALA A 91 -3.72 11.68 4.77
CA ALA A 91 -3.76 10.25 4.51
C ALA A 91 -2.54 9.79 3.70
N ASN A 92 -2.13 8.54 3.85
CA ASN A 92 -1.02 8.04 3.05
C ASN A 92 -1.17 6.55 2.72
N TYR A 93 -0.54 6.16 1.61
CA TYR A 93 -0.37 4.77 1.21
C TYR A 93 1.11 4.45 1.05
N LYS A 94 1.55 3.36 1.65
CA LYS A 94 2.90 2.79 1.44
C LYS A 94 2.77 1.36 0.95
N GLY A 95 3.33 1.06 -0.21
CA GLY A 95 3.22 -0.27 -0.80
C GLY A 95 3.61 -0.31 -2.26
N THR A 96 3.15 -1.36 -2.95
CA THR A 96 3.44 -1.56 -4.36
C THR A 96 2.51 -0.73 -5.25
N PHE A 97 3.07 -0.18 -6.31
CA PHE A 97 2.37 0.51 -7.40
C PHE A 97 2.54 -0.25 -8.71
N LYS A 98 1.54 -0.21 -9.55
CA LYS A 98 1.58 -0.68 -10.93
C LYS A 98 0.86 0.31 -11.83
N ASN A 99 1.56 0.84 -12.83
CA ASN A 99 1.03 1.84 -13.77
C ASN A 99 0.33 3.02 -13.05
N GLY A 100 0.99 3.58 -12.03
CA GLY A 100 0.51 4.73 -11.26
C GLY A 100 -0.62 4.42 -10.26
N ARG A 101 -1.02 3.16 -10.08
CA ARG A 101 -2.11 2.77 -9.18
C ARG A 101 -1.62 1.86 -8.05
N LYS A 102 -2.18 2.01 -6.86
CA LYS A 102 -1.96 1.08 -5.74
C LYS A 102 -2.23 -0.36 -6.21
N HIS A 103 -1.29 -1.26 -5.95
CA HIS A 103 -1.37 -2.66 -6.40
C HIS A 103 -0.61 -3.57 -5.44
N GLY A 104 -0.94 -4.90 -5.42
CA GLY A 104 -0.23 -5.83 -4.53
C GLY A 104 -0.39 -5.48 -3.05
N LYS A 105 0.62 -5.77 -2.24
CA LYS A 105 0.59 -5.51 -0.79
C LYS A 105 0.88 -4.05 -0.46
N GLY A 106 0.19 -3.52 0.58
CA GLY A 106 0.43 -2.18 1.08
C GLY A 106 -0.34 -1.85 2.34
N THR A 107 0.03 -0.72 2.93
CA THR A 107 -0.61 -0.12 4.10
C THR A 107 -1.21 1.22 3.69
N PHE A 108 -2.46 1.44 4.03
CA PHE A 108 -3.16 2.72 3.88
C PHE A 108 -3.51 3.25 5.27
N ASN A 109 -3.00 4.43 5.60
CA ASN A 109 -3.34 5.15 6.82
C ASN A 109 -4.35 6.25 6.45
N TYR A 110 -5.51 6.21 7.08
CA TYR A 110 -6.59 7.16 6.91
C TYR A 110 -6.40 8.37 7.84
N MET A 111 -7.04 9.48 7.53
CA MET A 111 -6.98 10.72 8.34
C MET A 111 -7.63 10.57 9.72
N ASP A 112 -8.63 9.72 9.83
CA ASP A 112 -9.37 9.43 11.06
C ASP A 112 -8.62 8.48 12.00
N GLY A 113 -7.38 8.08 11.64
CA GLY A 113 -6.57 7.15 12.39
C GLY A 113 -6.80 5.68 12.00
N GLY A 114 -7.73 5.40 11.11
CA GLY A 114 -7.93 4.06 10.56
C GLY A 114 -6.70 3.58 9.79
N ILE A 115 -6.42 2.28 9.83
CA ILE A 115 -5.30 1.65 9.11
C ILE A 115 -5.82 0.42 8.38
N TYR A 116 -5.52 0.33 7.08
CA TYR A 116 -5.72 -0.90 6.32
C TYR A 116 -4.37 -1.49 5.90
N ILE A 117 -4.15 -2.74 6.22
CA ILE A 117 -2.98 -3.52 5.78
C ILE A 117 -3.50 -4.70 4.96
N GLY A 118 -3.16 -4.76 3.68
CA GLY A 118 -3.70 -5.81 2.82
C GLY A 118 -3.31 -5.67 1.36
N THR A 119 -4.14 -6.28 0.51
CA THR A 119 -3.90 -6.29 -0.93
C THR A 119 -4.76 -5.27 -1.66
N PHE A 120 -4.16 -4.73 -2.73
CA PHE A 120 -4.76 -3.73 -3.61
C PHE A 120 -4.73 -4.20 -5.05
N LYS A 121 -5.73 -3.82 -5.83
CA LYS A 121 -5.78 -4.03 -7.27
C LYS A 121 -6.37 -2.79 -7.94
N ASN A 122 -5.63 -2.22 -8.89
CA ASN A 122 -6.06 -1.03 -9.64
C ASN A 122 -6.51 0.15 -8.77
N GLY A 123 -5.81 0.39 -7.66
CA GLY A 123 -6.08 1.50 -6.74
C GLY A 123 -7.02 1.18 -5.58
N LYS A 124 -7.75 0.07 -5.62
CA LYS A 124 -8.77 -0.33 -4.64
C LYS A 124 -8.31 -1.48 -3.76
N ARG A 125 -8.81 -1.56 -2.52
CA ARG A 125 -8.66 -2.76 -1.67
C ARG A 125 -9.32 -3.94 -2.39
N ASN A 126 -8.57 -5.02 -2.54
CA ASN A 126 -9.04 -6.20 -3.27
C ASN A 126 -8.24 -7.42 -2.83
N GLY A 127 -8.89 -8.46 -2.32
CA GLY A 127 -8.28 -9.63 -1.72
C GLY A 127 -8.26 -9.52 -0.18
N TYR A 128 -7.32 -10.17 0.48
CA TYR A 128 -7.28 -10.28 1.93
C TYR A 128 -6.58 -9.08 2.58
N GLY A 129 -7.11 -8.64 3.74
CA GLY A 129 -6.50 -7.57 4.53
C GLY A 129 -7.15 -7.38 5.88
N THR A 130 -6.52 -6.54 6.70
CA THR A 130 -6.98 -6.13 8.03
C THR A 130 -7.21 -4.62 8.02
N TYR A 131 -8.36 -4.19 8.48
CA TYR A 131 -8.67 -2.79 8.81
C TYR A 131 -8.79 -2.67 10.33
N THR A 132 -8.19 -1.66 10.90
CA THR A 132 -8.30 -1.28 12.31
C THR A 132 -8.58 0.20 12.44
N HIS A 133 -9.40 0.58 13.42
CA HIS A 133 -9.69 1.97 13.74
C HIS A 133 -9.50 2.22 15.24
N PRO A 134 -9.06 3.43 15.67
CA PRO A 134 -8.82 3.73 17.09
C PRO A 134 -10.03 3.59 18.01
N ASP A 135 -11.25 3.67 17.48
CA ASP A 135 -12.49 3.44 18.23
C ASP A 135 -12.76 1.96 18.57
N GLY A 136 -11.87 1.04 18.17
CA GLY A 136 -11.98 -0.39 18.44
C GLY A 136 -12.57 -1.22 17.28
N ILE A 137 -13.04 -0.59 16.21
CA ILE A 137 -13.47 -1.34 15.01
C ILE A 137 -12.28 -2.09 14.41
N LYS A 138 -12.49 -3.39 14.13
CA LYS A 138 -11.54 -4.20 13.36
C LYS A 138 -12.29 -5.05 12.33
N TYR A 139 -11.76 -5.11 11.13
CA TYR A 139 -12.17 -6.09 10.11
C TYR A 139 -10.96 -6.89 9.66
N GLU A 140 -11.12 -8.19 9.54
CA GLU A 140 -10.11 -9.11 9.04
C GLU A 140 -10.75 -10.07 8.04
N GLY A 141 -10.42 -9.94 6.76
CA GLY A 141 -11.11 -10.72 5.74
C GLY A 141 -10.86 -10.23 4.32
N GLN A 142 -11.73 -10.68 3.43
CA GLN A 142 -11.65 -10.37 2.01
C GLN A 142 -12.32 -9.02 1.72
N SER A 143 -11.76 -8.30 0.75
CA SER A 143 -12.33 -7.08 0.18
C SER A 143 -12.42 -7.22 -1.34
N LYS A 144 -13.39 -6.56 -1.93
CA LYS A 144 -13.56 -6.42 -3.38
C LYS A 144 -14.00 -5.00 -3.68
N ASP A 145 -13.23 -4.30 -4.55
CA ASP A 145 -13.52 -2.93 -4.99
C ASP A 145 -13.79 -1.95 -3.83
N ASP A 146 -12.90 -1.96 -2.80
CA ASP A 146 -12.96 -1.17 -1.56
C ASP A 146 -14.04 -1.57 -0.55
N GLN A 147 -14.83 -2.60 -0.82
CA GLN A 147 -15.88 -3.09 0.07
C GLN A 147 -15.49 -4.42 0.72
N PHE A 148 -15.90 -4.64 1.97
CA PHE A 148 -15.81 -5.96 2.60
C PHE A 148 -16.62 -6.96 1.79
N HIS A 149 -16.05 -8.13 1.53
CA HIS A 149 -16.65 -9.14 0.65
C HIS A 149 -16.16 -10.54 1.03
N GLY A 150 -16.91 -11.60 0.63
CA GLY A 150 -16.50 -12.97 0.91
C GLY A 150 -16.51 -13.31 2.40
N LYS A 151 -15.49 -13.97 2.90
CA LYS A 151 -15.38 -14.35 4.32
C LYS A 151 -14.56 -13.33 5.11
N GLY A 152 -14.97 -13.11 6.37
CA GLY A 152 -14.24 -12.22 7.27
C GLY A 152 -14.77 -12.25 8.70
N VAL A 153 -14.04 -11.53 9.55
CA VAL A 153 -14.38 -11.27 10.95
C VAL A 153 -14.49 -9.76 11.12
N PHE A 154 -15.58 -9.31 11.67
CA PHE A 154 -15.78 -7.91 12.06
C PHE A 154 -15.92 -7.82 13.57
N THR A 155 -15.12 -7.00 14.20
CA THR A 155 -15.16 -6.71 15.64
C THR A 155 -15.71 -5.30 15.82
N PHE A 156 -16.68 -5.15 16.69
CA PHE A 156 -17.29 -3.89 17.09
C PHE A 156 -16.50 -3.21 18.21
N PRO A 157 -16.70 -1.91 18.46
CA PRO A 157 -16.01 -1.18 19.54
C PRO A 157 -16.22 -1.77 20.94
N ASP A 158 -17.37 -2.38 21.20
CA ASP A 158 -17.71 -3.03 22.46
C ASP A 158 -17.08 -4.44 22.65
N GLY A 159 -16.35 -4.93 21.63
CA GLY A 159 -15.74 -6.25 21.62
C GLY A 159 -16.63 -7.37 21.07
N ALA A 160 -17.91 -7.11 20.78
CA ALA A 160 -18.73 -8.05 20.04
C ALA A 160 -18.12 -8.31 18.65
N ARG A 161 -18.33 -9.50 18.09
CA ARG A 161 -17.82 -9.80 16.74
C ARG A 161 -18.75 -10.67 15.92
N TYR A 162 -18.64 -10.54 14.63
CA TYR A 162 -19.28 -11.39 13.64
C TYR A 162 -18.21 -12.11 12.81
N GLU A 163 -18.34 -13.42 12.68
CA GLU A 163 -17.53 -14.28 11.80
C GLU A 163 -18.42 -14.89 10.72
N GLY A 164 -18.29 -14.47 9.48
CA GLY A 164 -19.20 -14.95 8.44
C GLY A 164 -18.97 -14.34 7.07
N GLY A 165 -20.04 -14.31 6.30
CA GLY A 165 -20.07 -13.77 4.95
C GLY A 165 -20.21 -12.25 4.93
N PHE A 166 -19.64 -11.64 3.90
CA PHE A 166 -19.79 -10.21 3.58
C PHE A 166 -20.12 -10.04 2.11
N LYS A 167 -21.02 -9.13 1.82
CA LYS A 167 -21.41 -8.76 0.45
C LYS A 167 -21.58 -7.25 0.37
N ASN A 168 -20.84 -6.61 -0.53
CA ASN A 168 -20.91 -5.16 -0.79
C ASN A 168 -20.81 -4.31 0.50
N GLY A 169 -19.82 -4.64 1.36
CA GLY A 169 -19.53 -3.93 2.59
C GLY A 169 -20.40 -4.28 3.78
N LYS A 170 -21.41 -5.16 3.63
CA LYS A 170 -22.36 -5.56 4.69
C LYS A 170 -22.17 -7.02 5.06
N MET A 171 -22.43 -7.35 6.33
CA MET A 171 -22.59 -8.74 6.78
C MET A 171 -23.70 -9.41 5.98
N PHE A 172 -23.50 -10.67 5.60
CA PHE A 172 -24.44 -11.38 4.74
C PHE A 172 -24.40 -12.89 4.96
N GLY A 173 -25.59 -13.52 5.03
CA GLY A 173 -25.74 -14.96 5.22
C GLY A 173 -25.55 -15.40 6.66
N LYS A 174 -25.45 -16.71 6.84
CA LYS A 174 -25.24 -17.34 8.16
C LYS A 174 -23.78 -17.16 8.60
N GLY A 175 -23.60 -16.94 9.90
CA GLY A 175 -22.31 -16.81 10.56
C GLY A 175 -22.43 -17.06 12.06
N MET A 176 -21.34 -16.80 12.76
CA MET A 176 -21.26 -16.80 14.23
C MET A 176 -21.19 -15.36 14.73
N CYS A 177 -22.11 -15.03 15.61
CA CYS A 177 -22.08 -13.78 16.37
C CYS A 177 -21.59 -14.07 17.78
N TYR A 178 -20.70 -13.22 18.29
CA TYR A 178 -20.17 -13.31 19.65
C TYR A 178 -20.46 -12.03 20.39
N LYS A 179 -20.92 -12.16 21.62
CA LYS A 179 -21.05 -11.03 22.55
C LYS A 179 -19.69 -10.62 23.10
N PRO A 180 -19.58 -9.46 23.77
CA PRO A 180 -18.33 -9.03 24.41
C PRO A 180 -17.74 -10.05 25.42
N ASP A 181 -18.58 -10.88 26.04
CA ASP A 181 -18.16 -11.94 26.95
C ASP A 181 -17.70 -13.23 26.23
N ASN A 182 -17.58 -13.19 24.90
CA ASN A 182 -17.27 -14.31 24.01
C ASN A 182 -18.34 -15.41 23.92
N SER A 183 -19.53 -15.27 24.52
CA SER A 183 -20.63 -16.19 24.27
C SER A 183 -21.07 -16.08 22.80
N GLY A 184 -21.10 -17.21 22.10
CA GLY A 184 -21.39 -17.27 20.67
C GLY A 184 -22.73 -17.89 20.35
N PHE A 185 -23.34 -17.44 19.26
CA PHE A 185 -24.57 -18.00 18.70
C PHE A 185 -24.60 -17.90 17.18
N VAL A 186 -25.33 -18.78 16.52
CA VAL A 186 -25.56 -18.70 15.09
C VAL A 186 -26.43 -17.49 14.79
N CYS A 187 -26.05 -16.69 13.84
CA CYS A 187 -26.79 -15.51 13.41
C CYS A 187 -26.88 -15.46 11.89
N GLU A 188 -27.86 -14.74 11.38
CA GLU A 188 -28.09 -14.60 9.94
C GLU A 188 -28.34 -13.13 9.57
N TRP A 189 -27.74 -12.70 8.47
CA TRP A 189 -27.83 -11.36 7.93
C TRP A 189 -28.30 -11.40 6.48
N ASN A 190 -29.21 -10.52 6.11
CA ASN A 190 -29.65 -10.33 4.73
C ASN A 190 -29.49 -8.85 4.30
N GLU A 191 -29.99 -8.50 3.13
CA GLU A 191 -29.86 -7.13 2.59
C GLU A 191 -30.60 -6.08 3.43
N ARG A 192 -31.59 -6.51 4.26
CA ARG A 192 -32.37 -5.64 5.17
C ARG A 192 -31.73 -5.51 6.55
N GLY A 193 -30.72 -6.33 6.89
CA GLY A 193 -30.05 -6.35 8.17
C GLY A 193 -30.06 -7.69 8.89
N PHE A 194 -29.97 -7.66 10.22
CA PHE A 194 -29.97 -8.85 11.08
C PHE A 194 -31.33 -9.57 10.97
N VAL A 195 -31.27 -10.87 10.70
CA VAL A 195 -32.44 -11.77 10.72
C VAL A 195 -32.41 -12.49 12.05
N LYS A 196 -33.49 -12.42 12.79
CA LYS A 196 -33.60 -13.09 14.10
C LYS A 196 -33.21 -14.57 13.99
N GLN A 197 -32.60 -15.09 15.07
CA GLN A 197 -32.29 -16.51 15.30
C GLN A 197 -33.50 -17.42 15.06
#